data_51f77b34ac664d89cf7deb94ac637e05
#
_entry.id   51f77b34ac664d89cf7deb94ac637e05
#
_cell.length_a   1.000
_cell.length_b   1.000
_cell.length_c   1.000
_cell.angle_alpha   90.00
_cell.angle_beta   90.00
_cell.angle_gamma   90.00
#
_symmetry.space_group_name_H-M   'P 1'
#
loop_
_entity.id
_entity.type
_entity.pdbx_description
1 polymer ?
#
loop_
_entity_poly.entity_id
_entity_poly.type
_entity_poly.pdbx_seq_one_letter_code
_entity_poly.pdbx_strand_id
1 'polypeptide(L)' 'MLFEWDDVKEKINIAKHGIDFGTAALVFQDENRIEFYDEAHSTDEDRYITIGQINGIAVTVIIMVVYTERERAIRLISAR' A
#
# COMPACT_ATOMS: atom_id res chain seq x y z
N MET A 1 12.50 -7.42 1.19
CA MET A 1 11.11 -7.39 0.72
C MET A 1 11.02 -6.64 -0.60
N LEU A 2 10.42 -7.27 -1.59
CA LEU A 2 10.28 -6.67 -2.91
C LEU A 2 8.86 -6.14 -3.10
N PHE A 3 8.77 -4.98 -3.73
CA PHE A 3 7.50 -4.36 -4.08
C PHE A 3 7.39 -4.23 -5.58
N GLU A 4 6.18 -4.38 -6.08
CA GLU A 4 5.88 -4.16 -7.49
C GLU A 4 4.53 -3.46 -7.62
N TRP A 5 4.26 -2.87 -8.76
CA TRP A 5 2.97 -2.24 -9.07
C TRP A 5 2.83 -1.98 -10.55
N ASP A 6 1.61 -1.67 -10.94
CA ASP A 6 1.27 -1.25 -12.30
C ASP A 6 1.42 0.27 -12.39
N ASP A 7 2.23 0.75 -13.32
CA ASP A 7 2.49 2.18 -13.46
C ASP A 7 1.23 3.00 -13.77
N VAL A 8 0.28 2.44 -14.50
CA VAL A 8 -0.99 3.13 -14.78
C VAL A 8 -1.80 3.30 -13.50
N LYS A 9 -1.87 2.26 -12.67
CA LYS A 9 -2.56 2.33 -11.38
C LYS A 9 -1.89 3.34 -10.45
N GLU A 10 -0.57 3.42 -10.47
CA GLU A 10 0.14 4.41 -9.67
C GLU A 10 -0.23 5.83 -10.10
N LYS A 11 -0.24 6.10 -11.40
CA LYS A 11 -0.62 7.42 -11.91
C LYS A 11 -2.04 7.81 -11.48
N ILE A 12 -2.96 6.87 -11.56
CA ILE A 12 -4.34 7.09 -11.11
C ILE A 12 -4.37 7.37 -9.61
N ASN A 13 -3.60 6.63 -8.85
CA ASN A 13 -3.54 6.81 -7.40
C ASN A 13 -2.97 8.18 -7.02
N ILE A 14 -1.92 8.61 -7.70
CA ILE A 14 -1.34 9.93 -7.46
C ILE A 14 -2.36 11.03 -7.78
N ALA A 15 -3.09 10.88 -8.88
CA ALA A 15 -4.11 11.86 -9.26
C ALA A 15 -5.25 11.94 -8.24
N LYS A 16 -5.64 10.82 -7.65
CA LYS A 16 -6.74 10.77 -6.68
C LYS A 16 -6.31 11.13 -5.26
N HIS A 17 -5.16 10.68 -4.83
CA HIS A 17 -4.76 10.71 -3.42
C HIS A 17 -3.42 11.41 -3.17
N GLY A 18 -2.69 11.75 -4.21
CA GLY A 18 -1.40 12.42 -4.08
C GLY A 18 -0.29 11.54 -3.52
N ILE A 19 -0.44 10.23 -3.56
CA ILE A 19 0.53 9.31 -2.98
C ILE A 19 1.10 8.40 -4.08
N ASP A 20 2.42 8.43 -4.23
CA ASP A 20 3.11 7.50 -5.10
C ASP A 20 3.34 6.17 -4.36
N PHE A 21 3.52 5.10 -5.11
CA PHE A 21 3.64 3.77 -4.50
C PHE A 21 5.00 3.52 -3.85
N GLY A 22 6.04 4.20 -4.30
CA GLY A 22 7.32 4.15 -3.61
C GLY A 22 7.21 4.67 -2.18
N THR A 23 6.50 5.77 -1.98
CA THR A 23 6.22 6.32 -0.66
C THR A 23 5.31 5.38 0.13
N ALA A 24 4.24 4.87 -0.50
CA ALA A 24 3.32 3.95 0.16
C ALA A 24 4.02 2.69 0.68
N ALA A 25 5.00 2.18 -0.03
CA ALA A 25 5.75 1.00 0.38
C ALA A 25 6.45 1.20 1.73
N LEU A 26 6.76 2.44 2.11
CA LEU A 26 7.41 2.73 3.39
C LEU A 26 6.54 2.37 4.59
N VAL A 27 5.22 2.28 4.41
CA VAL A 27 4.31 1.85 5.48
C VAL A 27 4.69 0.48 6.02
N PHE A 28 5.23 -0.38 5.17
CA PHE A 28 5.62 -1.74 5.57
C PHE A 28 6.81 -1.76 6.55
N GLN A 29 7.48 -0.64 6.73
CA GLN A 29 8.54 -0.51 7.73
C GLN A 29 8.00 -0.15 9.11
N ASP A 30 6.74 0.22 9.22
CA ASP A 30 6.10 0.51 10.50
C ASP A 30 5.80 -0.81 11.22
N GLU A 31 6.51 -1.07 12.30
CA GLU A 31 6.34 -2.29 13.09
C GLU A 31 5.00 -2.34 13.81
N ASN A 32 4.34 -1.21 13.98
CA ASN A 32 3.05 -1.10 14.66
C ASN A 32 1.88 -1.02 13.67
N ARG A 33 2.13 -1.17 12.38
CA ARG A 33 1.06 -1.16 11.39
C ARG A 33 0.07 -2.27 11.65
N ILE A 34 -1.20 -2.02 11.38
CA ILE A 34 -2.22 -3.06 11.46
C ILE A 34 -2.48 -3.61 10.05
N GLU A 35 -2.91 -4.84 10.00
CA GLU A 35 -3.09 -5.54 8.74
C GLU A 35 -4.30 -6.45 8.83
N PHE A 36 -5.12 -6.48 7.81
CA PHE A 36 -6.29 -7.35 7.77
C PHE A 36 -6.64 -7.72 6.33
N TYR A 37 -7.37 -8.84 6.23
CA TYR A 37 -7.82 -9.37 4.96
C TYR A 37 -9.01 -8.58 4.43
N ASP A 38 -8.96 -8.18 3.16
CA ASP A 38 -10.06 -7.46 2.51
C ASP A 38 -10.99 -8.47 1.83
N GLU A 39 -11.90 -9.01 2.61
CA GLU A 39 -12.81 -10.04 2.12
C GLU A 39 -13.69 -9.56 0.97
N ALA A 40 -14.15 -8.31 1.03
CA ALA A 40 -15.07 -7.77 0.03
C ALA A 40 -14.46 -7.68 -1.37
N HIS A 41 -13.15 -7.50 -1.46
CA HIS A 41 -12.45 -7.31 -2.75
C HIS A 41 -11.52 -8.46 -3.11
N SER A 42 -11.56 -9.57 -2.37
CA SER A 42 -10.74 -10.74 -2.62
C SER A 42 -11.48 -11.75 -3.50
N THR A 43 -11.78 -11.38 -4.74
CA THR A 43 -12.53 -12.25 -5.67
C THR A 43 -11.61 -13.13 -6.49
N ASP A 44 -10.73 -12.54 -7.29
CA ASP A 44 -9.80 -13.28 -8.16
C ASP A 44 -8.49 -13.59 -7.47
N GLU A 45 -8.11 -12.76 -6.50
CA GLU A 45 -6.90 -12.93 -5.72
C GLU A 45 -7.12 -12.37 -4.33
N ASP A 46 -6.36 -12.85 -3.36
CA ASP A 46 -6.45 -12.35 -2.00
C ASP A 46 -5.89 -10.93 -1.91
N ARG A 47 -6.68 -10.04 -1.34
CA ARG A 47 -6.28 -8.66 -1.07
C ARG A 47 -6.22 -8.40 0.41
N TYR A 48 -5.25 -7.58 0.78
CA TYR A 48 -5.01 -7.19 2.16
C TYR A 48 -4.97 -5.68 2.27
N ILE A 49 -5.28 -5.19 3.45
CA ILE A 49 -5.18 -3.78 3.77
C ILE A 49 -4.22 -3.65 4.94
N THR A 50 -3.24 -2.76 4.82
CA THR A 50 -2.41 -2.38 5.95
C THR A 50 -2.52 -0.88 6.18
N ILE A 51 -2.56 -0.50 7.45
CA ILE A 51 -2.62 0.90 7.86
C ILE A 51 -1.43 1.14 8.77
N GLY A 52 -0.63 2.11 8.40
CA GLY A 52 0.56 2.44 9.17
C GLY A 52 0.98 3.87 8.95
N GLN A 53 2.04 4.25 9.64
CA GLN A 53 2.52 5.63 9.58
C GLN A 53 3.87 5.71 8.88
N ILE A 54 4.07 6.86 8.24
CA ILE A 54 5.35 7.23 7.65
C ILE A 54 5.79 8.51 8.34
N ASN A 55 6.97 8.47 8.93
CA ASN A 55 7.53 9.63 9.63
C ASN A 55 8.40 10.43 8.69
N GLY A 56 7.99 11.68 8.43
CA GLY A 56 8.82 12.65 7.73
C GLY A 56 9.59 13.51 8.72
N ILE A 57 10.31 14.48 8.20
CA ILE A 57 11.11 15.39 9.03
C ILE A 57 10.20 16.27 9.92
N ALA A 58 9.12 16.78 9.34
CA ALA A 58 8.22 17.72 10.03
C ALA A 58 6.82 17.17 10.25
N VAL A 59 6.46 16.08 9.58
CA VAL A 59 5.10 15.52 9.61
C VAL A 59 5.14 14.00 9.67
N THR A 60 4.15 13.46 10.35
CA THR A 60 3.83 12.04 10.32
C THR A 60 2.52 11.88 9.60
N VAL A 61 2.45 10.98 8.63
CA VAL A 61 1.22 10.68 7.91
C VAL A 61 0.82 9.23 8.12
N ILE A 62 -0.49 8.99 8.15
CA ILE A 62 -1.06 7.66 8.26
C ILE A 62 -1.61 7.30 6.88
N ILE A 63 -1.17 6.17 6.36
CA ILE A 63 -1.54 5.74 5.02
C ILE A 63 -2.14 4.35 5.07
N MET A 64 -3.23 4.16 4.33
CA MET A 64 -3.86 2.87 4.11
C MET A 64 -3.43 2.33 2.75
N VAL A 65 -2.84 1.16 2.73
CA VAL A 65 -2.35 0.51 1.51
C VAL A 65 -3.11 -0.77 1.26
N VAL A 66 -3.66 -0.89 0.05
CA VAL A 66 -4.26 -2.14 -0.42
C VAL A 66 -3.22 -2.86 -1.28
N TYR A 67 -3.00 -4.12 -0.99
CA TYR A 67 -1.98 -4.90 -1.69
C TYR A 67 -2.40 -6.36 -1.81
N THR A 68 -1.70 -7.08 -2.67
CA THR A 68 -1.80 -8.53 -2.76
C THR A 68 -0.40 -9.13 -2.69
N GLU A 69 -0.31 -10.38 -2.29
CA GLU A 69 0.96 -11.07 -2.24
C GLU A 69 1.18 -11.86 -3.53
N ARG A 70 2.33 -11.66 -4.12
CA ARG A 70 2.81 -12.41 -5.27
C ARG A 70 3.96 -13.28 -4.81
N GLU A 71 4.34 -14.26 -5.61
CA GLU A 71 5.31 -15.28 -5.24
C GLU A 71 6.57 -14.73 -4.56
N ARG A 72 7.11 -13.60 -5.03
CA ARG A 72 8.33 -13.01 -4.48
C ARG A 72 8.21 -11.52 -4.17
N ALA A 73 7.00 -10.99 -4.24
CA ALA A 73 6.82 -9.56 -4.11
C ALA A 73 5.46 -9.24 -3.49
N ILE A 74 5.39 -8.04 -2.93
CA ILE A 74 4.14 -7.45 -2.52
C ILE A 74 3.72 -6.51 -3.65
N ARG A 75 2.53 -6.74 -4.21
CA ARG A 75 2.01 -5.92 -5.29
C ARG A 75 1.06 -4.88 -4.75
N LEU A 76 1.45 -3.62 -4.84
CA LEU A 76 0.62 -2.51 -4.38
C LEU A 76 -0.51 -2.24 -5.37
N ILE A 77 -1.71 -2.00 -4.85
CA ILE A 77 -2.92 -1.79 -5.65
C ILE A 77 -3.42 -0.36 -5.49
N SER A 78 -3.47 0.15 -4.27
CA SER A 78 -3.85 1.53 -4.00
C SER A 78 -3.31 2.00 -2.66
N ALA A 79 -3.23 3.31 -2.46
CA ALA A 79 -2.78 3.92 -1.22
C ALA A 79 -3.52 5.24 -0.99
N ARG A 80 -3.96 5.46 0.24
CA ARG A 80 -4.65 6.68 0.61
C ARG A 80 -4.62 6.99 2.10
#